data_3f43ec913f905205a725b1c0e9686aeb
#
_entry.id   3f43ec913f905205a725b1c0e9686aeb
#
_cell.length_a   1.000
_cell.length_b   1.000
_cell.length_c   1.000
_cell.angle_alpha   90.00
_cell.angle_beta   90.00
_cell.angle_gamma   90.00
#
_symmetry.space_group_name_H-M   'P 1'
#
loop_
_entity.id
_entity.type
_entity.pdbx_description
1 polymer ?
#
loop_
_entity_poly.entity_id
_entity_poly.type
_entity_poly.pdbx_seq_one_letter_code
_entity_poly.pdbx_strand_id
1 'polypeptide(L)'
;MLRPLGRSFPRPTVRFSRPYNGTTNGPHTTYFQPPPQPSGPSRSIWRSILLGSTCVGIGAYAHSWLYDLPFLGIGDGEEMVDGDMQRVEADILGAALAEASRCLSARNTPVMDLEMCEMVLQPASGYAVTATAISHFTQLASNIPCEDTFSSGAYTYEKDPAKAWCEWGLFDGHAGSRTAELLSQILAGAVGEKLWDEGCFDRPYKPNDTFIIDALKTAFKKVDDDIVKHAMELVRSGQPDRATVVANIAMALSGSCALFALYDPVRHVLRVANTGDSRAVLGRWDGQKYIAHAMSVDQTGFNEQEVERLKRDHPEEDVVDPKTGRVHGIAVSRAFGDARWKWPQEFSKRAHELFWGPSPRPDRMIKTPPYLTAEPEVMETVVEVGERPDFLIMATDGLWDNMSSDDAVACVQLWLDKNKPTTFLEQSQQSPEVMPPPGLGQEPPGQQPPGWQQPKVFPPWLASSFTPSYSTPAEVSGEDEDVYYDKDERCLKWKVGPKHFINEDAHCGIHLVKNALGGKRRDLFTGIMSVQPPLSRNVRDDITVHVVFFGVDGQQATKH
;
A
#
# COMPACT_ATOMS: atom_id res chain seq x y z
N MET A 1 -14.25 -16.67 54.08
CA MET A 1 -14.44 -17.39 52.78
C MET A 1 -15.53 -16.66 52.02
N LEU A 2 -15.16 -15.72 51.17
CA LEU A 2 -16.04 -15.03 50.23
C LEU A 2 -15.44 -15.23 48.83
N ARG A 3 -16.16 -15.97 47.96
CA ARG A 3 -15.83 -16.16 46.56
C ARG A 3 -16.15 -14.87 45.81
N PRO A 4 -15.28 -14.36 44.92
CA PRO A 4 -15.64 -13.28 44.02
C PRO A 4 -16.52 -13.85 42.88
N LEU A 5 -17.68 -13.25 42.65
CA LEU A 5 -18.53 -13.45 41.50
C LEU A 5 -17.84 -12.83 40.28
N GLY A 6 -17.22 -13.66 39.45
CA GLY A 6 -16.69 -13.25 38.17
C GLY A 6 -17.83 -12.89 37.22
N ARG A 7 -18.01 -11.62 36.91
CA ARG A 7 -18.82 -11.21 35.77
C ARG A 7 -17.97 -11.39 34.52
N SER A 8 -18.30 -12.41 33.73
CA SER A 8 -17.80 -12.52 32.37
C SER A 8 -18.50 -11.50 31.49
N PHE A 9 -17.81 -10.41 31.18
CA PHE A 9 -18.23 -9.48 30.15
C PHE A 9 -17.90 -10.05 28.76
N PRO A 10 -18.74 -9.82 27.72
CA PRO A 10 -18.42 -10.25 26.37
C PRO A 10 -17.15 -9.52 25.88
N ARG A 11 -16.23 -10.26 25.25
CA ARG A 11 -15.04 -9.70 24.60
C ARG A 11 -15.45 -8.74 23.49
N PRO A 12 -14.68 -7.67 23.22
CA PRO A 12 -14.96 -6.76 22.15
C PRO A 12 -14.93 -7.50 20.82
N THR A 13 -15.88 -7.22 19.97
CA THR A 13 -15.90 -7.76 18.62
C THR A 13 -15.16 -6.78 17.74
N VAL A 14 -13.97 -7.14 17.31
CA VAL A 14 -13.30 -6.44 16.20
C VAL A 14 -14.07 -6.81 14.95
N ARG A 15 -14.80 -5.86 14.38
CA ARG A 15 -15.50 -6.07 13.12
C ARG A 15 -14.65 -5.47 12.00
N PHE A 16 -14.16 -6.33 11.12
CA PHE A 16 -13.53 -5.91 9.86
C PHE A 16 -14.60 -5.69 8.80
N SER A 17 -14.48 -4.68 7.99
CA SER A 17 -15.43 -4.37 6.94
C SER A 17 -15.10 -5.05 5.63
N ARG A 18 -16.14 -5.41 4.89
CA ARG A 18 -16.01 -5.87 3.49
C ARG A 18 -16.27 -4.69 2.55
N PRO A 19 -15.65 -4.64 1.36
CA PRO A 19 -15.95 -3.61 0.38
C PRO A 19 -17.43 -3.67 -0.02
N TYR A 20 -18.02 -2.51 -0.14
CA TYR A 20 -19.41 -2.33 -0.54
C TYR A 20 -19.57 -2.60 -2.05
N ASN A 21 -20.16 -3.74 -2.39
CA ASN A 21 -20.83 -3.93 -3.68
C ASN A 21 -22.29 -3.55 -3.46
N GLY A 22 -22.68 -2.39 -3.99
CA GLY A 22 -24.01 -1.83 -3.79
C GLY A 22 -25.10 -2.74 -4.31
N THR A 23 -25.82 -3.35 -3.37
CA THR A 23 -27.27 -3.59 -3.47
C THR A 23 -27.83 -3.94 -2.08
N THR A 24 -28.86 -3.19 -1.69
CA THR A 24 -29.94 -3.40 -0.72
C THR A 24 -29.71 -3.22 0.78
N ASN A 25 -30.33 -2.15 1.27
CA ASN A 25 -31.12 -1.92 2.50
C ASN A 25 -30.66 -2.52 3.84
N GLY A 26 -30.18 -1.63 4.72
CA GLY A 26 -30.14 -1.77 6.16
C GLY A 26 -28.95 -1.01 6.79
N PRO A 27 -29.10 -0.40 7.99
CA PRO A 27 -28.03 0.36 8.62
C PRO A 27 -26.98 -0.62 9.16
N HIS A 28 -25.96 -0.86 8.40
CA HIS A 28 -24.79 -1.62 8.81
C HIS A 28 -23.56 -0.74 8.72
N THR A 29 -22.88 -0.57 9.83
CA THR A 29 -21.54 -0.01 9.91
C THR A 29 -20.63 -0.85 9.01
N THR A 30 -20.19 -0.28 7.90
CA THR A 30 -19.36 -0.95 6.90
C THR A 30 -17.90 -0.71 7.25
N TYR A 31 -17.14 -1.77 7.35
CA TYR A 31 -15.70 -1.80 7.54
C TYR A 31 -15.04 -2.26 6.24
N PHE A 32 -13.92 -1.72 5.83
CA PHE A 32 -13.24 -2.06 4.59
C PHE A 32 -12.06 -3.01 4.80
N GLN A 33 -12.05 -4.06 4.02
CA GLN A 33 -10.80 -4.70 3.61
C GLN A 33 -10.26 -3.95 2.40
N PRO A 34 -8.94 -3.95 2.13
CA PRO A 34 -8.42 -3.49 0.86
C PRO A 34 -9.21 -4.14 -0.27
N PRO A 35 -9.42 -3.44 -1.41
CA PRO A 35 -10.11 -4.03 -2.54
C PRO A 35 -9.47 -5.39 -2.83
N PRO A 36 -10.25 -6.43 -3.11
CA PRO A 36 -9.67 -7.67 -3.62
C PRO A 36 -8.80 -7.26 -4.80
N GLN A 37 -7.54 -7.68 -4.76
CA GLN A 37 -6.65 -7.55 -5.91
C GLN A 37 -7.49 -7.91 -7.13
N PRO A 38 -7.56 -7.10 -8.17
CA PRO A 38 -8.40 -7.38 -9.32
C PRO A 38 -8.16 -8.82 -9.69
N SER A 39 -9.20 -9.62 -9.72
CA SER A 39 -9.12 -11.04 -10.11
C SER A 39 -8.31 -11.05 -11.39
N GLY A 40 -7.09 -11.56 -11.32
CA GLY A 40 -6.05 -11.37 -12.33
C GLY A 40 -6.63 -11.56 -13.70
N PRO A 41 -6.13 -10.85 -14.69
CA PRO A 41 -6.64 -10.92 -16.05
C PRO A 41 -6.80 -12.38 -16.44
N SER A 42 -7.85 -12.69 -17.16
CA SER A 42 -8.16 -14.06 -17.59
C SER A 42 -6.89 -14.74 -18.10
N ARG A 43 -6.74 -16.04 -17.93
CA ARG A 43 -5.52 -16.81 -18.31
C ARG A 43 -4.96 -16.45 -19.70
N SER A 44 -5.76 -15.87 -20.58
CA SER A 44 -5.35 -15.37 -21.89
C SER A 44 -4.51 -14.08 -21.82
N ILE A 45 -4.79 -13.18 -20.87
CA ILE A 45 -4.04 -11.91 -20.70
C ILE A 45 -2.68 -12.18 -20.07
N TRP A 46 -2.60 -13.11 -19.11
CA TRP A 46 -1.32 -13.55 -18.54
C TRP A 46 -0.39 -14.17 -19.58
N ARG A 47 -0.94 -14.88 -20.57
CA ARG A 47 -0.12 -15.41 -21.69
C ARG A 47 0.52 -14.29 -22.52
N SER A 48 -0.17 -13.18 -22.72
CA SER A 48 0.37 -12.04 -23.47
C SER A 48 1.36 -11.21 -22.67
N ILE A 49 1.15 -11.04 -21.35
CA ILE A 49 2.06 -10.31 -20.47
C ILE A 49 3.36 -11.10 -20.22
N LEU A 50 3.26 -12.42 -20.02
CA LEU A 50 4.44 -13.29 -19.87
C LEU A 50 5.31 -13.32 -21.14
N LEU A 51 4.72 -13.28 -22.33
CA LEU A 51 5.45 -13.23 -23.59
C LEU A 51 6.16 -11.88 -23.82
N GLY A 52 5.60 -10.77 -23.32
CA GLY A 52 6.22 -9.44 -23.41
C GLY A 52 7.43 -9.24 -22.48
N SER A 53 7.43 -9.89 -21.29
CA SER A 53 8.49 -9.72 -20.28
C SER A 53 9.72 -10.61 -20.54
N THR A 54 9.62 -11.62 -21.40
CA THR A 54 10.67 -12.61 -21.64
C THR A 54 11.70 -12.25 -22.71
N CYS A 55 11.56 -11.10 -23.37
CA CYS A 55 12.48 -10.73 -24.46
C CYS A 55 13.91 -10.35 -24.03
N VAL A 56 14.23 -10.23 -22.74
CA VAL A 56 15.58 -9.84 -22.27
C VAL A 56 16.33 -10.97 -21.53
N GLY A 57 15.70 -12.13 -21.28
CA GLY A 57 16.29 -13.25 -20.53
C GLY A 57 16.23 -14.64 -21.18
N ILE A 58 16.05 -14.74 -22.49
CA ILE A 58 15.63 -15.95 -23.20
C ILE A 58 16.75 -17.00 -23.42
N GLY A 59 17.87 -16.95 -22.75
CA GLY A 59 18.92 -17.98 -22.97
C GLY A 59 18.80 -19.25 -22.13
N ALA A 60 18.22 -19.23 -20.96
CA ALA A 60 18.36 -20.31 -19.99
C ALA A 60 17.07 -20.90 -19.38
N TYR A 61 15.92 -20.25 -19.54
CA TYR A 61 14.68 -20.65 -18.87
C TYR A 61 13.61 -21.30 -19.76
N ALA A 62 13.74 -21.25 -21.06
CA ALA A 62 12.75 -21.82 -21.99
C ALA A 62 12.65 -23.35 -21.88
N HIS A 63 13.71 -24.03 -21.47
CA HIS A 63 13.75 -25.49 -21.43
C HIS A 63 12.99 -26.12 -20.25
N SER A 64 12.87 -25.43 -19.12
CA SER A 64 12.17 -25.99 -17.95
C SER A 64 10.65 -25.74 -17.95
N TRP A 65 10.18 -24.77 -18.73
CA TRP A 65 8.77 -24.38 -18.78
C TRP A 65 7.92 -25.19 -19.75
N LEU A 66 8.57 -25.82 -20.74
CA LEU A 66 7.86 -26.67 -21.71
C LEU A 66 7.33 -27.97 -21.09
N TYR A 67 7.87 -28.39 -19.95
CA TYR A 67 7.46 -29.65 -19.29
C TYR A 67 6.35 -29.49 -18.25
N ASP A 68 6.01 -28.23 -17.83
CA ASP A 68 5.00 -27.95 -16.79
C ASP A 68 3.67 -27.41 -17.33
N LEU A 69 3.40 -27.49 -18.63
CA LEU A 69 2.08 -27.17 -19.18
C LEU A 69 1.11 -28.32 -18.91
N PRO A 70 0.01 -28.14 -18.16
CA PRO A 70 -1.00 -29.18 -18.04
C PRO A 70 -1.59 -29.47 -19.43
N PHE A 71 -1.45 -30.69 -19.83
CA PHE A 71 -1.92 -31.34 -21.02
C PHE A 71 -3.34 -30.89 -21.40
N LEU A 72 -3.49 -30.25 -22.53
CA LEU A 72 -4.76 -30.10 -23.20
C LEU A 72 -5.22 -31.48 -23.61
N GLY A 73 -6.31 -31.99 -23.00
CA GLY A 73 -6.84 -33.30 -23.25
C GLY A 73 -7.02 -33.57 -24.75
N ILE A 74 -6.13 -34.39 -25.28
CA ILE A 74 -6.30 -35.11 -26.52
C ILE A 74 -6.60 -36.53 -26.07
N GLY A 75 -7.72 -37.07 -26.57
CA GLY A 75 -8.20 -38.38 -26.20
C GLY A 75 -7.19 -39.51 -26.50
N ASP A 76 -7.35 -40.58 -25.76
CA ASP A 76 -6.55 -41.78 -25.78
C ASP A 76 -6.26 -42.28 -27.20
N GLY A 77 -4.97 -42.38 -27.55
CA GLY A 77 -4.56 -43.43 -28.47
C GLY A 77 -3.85 -43.11 -29.78
N GLU A 78 -3.04 -42.05 -29.89
CA GLU A 78 -2.02 -42.02 -30.97
C GLU A 78 -0.68 -41.53 -30.41
N GLU A 79 0.36 -42.37 -30.49
CA GLU A 79 1.76 -42.00 -30.27
C GLU A 79 2.18 -41.00 -31.36
N MET A 80 2.33 -39.72 -30.97
CA MET A 80 2.91 -38.71 -31.86
C MET A 80 4.38 -39.02 -32.09
N VAL A 81 4.78 -39.14 -33.35
CA VAL A 81 6.15 -39.39 -33.78
C VAL A 81 7.00 -38.15 -33.44
N ASP A 82 8.22 -38.36 -32.94
CA ASP A 82 9.19 -37.36 -32.47
C ASP A 82 9.37 -36.15 -33.43
N GLY A 83 9.18 -36.36 -34.73
CA GLY A 83 9.25 -35.30 -35.75
C GLY A 83 8.08 -34.29 -35.75
N ASP A 84 6.92 -34.67 -35.27
CA ASP A 84 5.74 -33.79 -35.22
C ASP A 84 5.79 -32.88 -33.97
N MET A 85 6.35 -33.35 -32.85
CA MET A 85 6.61 -32.53 -31.67
C MET A 85 7.64 -31.43 -31.97
N GLN A 86 8.73 -31.73 -32.63
CA GLN A 86 9.74 -30.75 -33.04
C GLN A 86 9.18 -29.68 -34.00
N ARG A 87 8.22 -30.07 -34.84
CA ARG A 87 7.54 -29.14 -35.76
C ARG A 87 6.58 -28.21 -35.03
N VAL A 88 5.81 -28.73 -34.08
CA VAL A 88 4.92 -27.92 -33.23
C VAL A 88 5.72 -26.98 -32.34
N GLU A 89 6.85 -27.40 -31.79
CA GLU A 89 7.75 -26.53 -31.02
C GLU A 89 8.36 -25.42 -31.89
N ALA A 90 8.76 -25.71 -33.11
CA ALA A 90 9.29 -24.74 -34.05
C ALA A 90 8.23 -23.71 -34.50
N ASP A 91 7.00 -24.17 -34.70
CA ASP A 91 5.87 -23.30 -35.06
C ASP A 91 5.47 -22.38 -33.90
N ILE A 92 5.45 -22.87 -32.65
CA ILE A 92 5.20 -22.08 -31.45
C ILE A 92 6.32 -21.06 -31.23
N LEU A 93 7.57 -21.46 -31.37
CA LEU A 93 8.74 -20.58 -31.26
C LEU A 93 8.74 -19.52 -32.37
N GLY A 94 8.43 -19.93 -33.60
CA GLY A 94 8.29 -19.02 -34.74
C GLY A 94 7.18 -17.98 -34.54
N ALA A 95 6.02 -18.41 -34.04
CA ALA A 95 4.92 -17.49 -33.70
C ALA A 95 5.28 -16.55 -32.55
N ALA A 96 5.97 -17.02 -31.53
CA ALA A 96 6.43 -16.21 -30.41
C ALA A 96 7.49 -15.18 -30.84
N LEU A 97 8.43 -15.56 -31.69
CA LEU A 97 9.44 -14.65 -32.27
C LEU A 97 8.83 -13.62 -33.24
N ALA A 98 7.83 -14.02 -34.03
CA ALA A 98 7.09 -13.11 -34.90
C ALA A 98 6.28 -12.09 -34.09
N GLU A 99 5.70 -12.49 -32.96
CA GLU A 99 4.98 -11.59 -32.04
C GLU A 99 5.96 -10.66 -31.30
N ALA A 100 7.08 -11.19 -30.81
CA ALA A 100 8.15 -10.38 -30.22
C ALA A 100 8.71 -9.36 -31.23
N SER A 101 8.89 -9.76 -32.50
CA SER A 101 9.33 -8.86 -33.57
C SER A 101 8.28 -7.79 -33.90
N ARG A 102 6.99 -8.14 -33.85
CA ARG A 102 5.90 -7.16 -33.99
C ARG A 102 5.87 -6.17 -32.84
N CYS A 103 6.05 -6.65 -31.61
CA CYS A 103 6.14 -5.78 -30.42
C CYS A 103 7.38 -4.86 -30.47
N LEU A 104 8.53 -5.36 -30.96
CA LEU A 104 9.75 -4.56 -31.14
C LEU A 104 9.68 -3.59 -32.32
N SER A 105 8.92 -3.92 -33.37
CA SER A 105 8.71 -3.04 -34.53
C SER A 105 7.59 -2.04 -34.31
N ALA A 106 6.68 -2.28 -33.37
CA ALA A 106 5.73 -1.27 -32.90
C ALA A 106 6.47 -0.26 -32.02
N ARG A 107 7.08 0.74 -32.66
CA ARG A 107 7.86 1.81 -32.01
C ARG A 107 7.05 2.72 -31.07
N ASN A 108 5.84 2.37 -30.74
CA ASN A 108 4.95 3.16 -29.90
C ASN A 108 4.65 2.38 -28.62
N THR A 109 5.45 2.62 -27.58
CA THR A 109 4.99 2.36 -26.21
C THR A 109 3.80 3.29 -25.96
N PRO A 110 2.63 2.78 -25.59
CA PRO A 110 1.49 3.64 -25.31
C PRO A 110 1.84 4.57 -24.15
N VAL A 111 1.81 5.86 -24.41
CA VAL A 111 1.89 6.91 -23.39
C VAL A 111 0.55 6.97 -22.70
N MET A 112 0.52 6.91 -21.37
CA MET A 112 -0.70 7.15 -20.61
C MET A 112 -1.06 8.64 -20.70
N ASP A 113 -2.24 8.95 -21.22
CA ASP A 113 -2.81 10.29 -21.12
C ASP A 113 -3.42 10.51 -19.72
N LEU A 114 -3.95 11.70 -19.47
CA LEU A 114 -4.53 12.04 -18.17
C LEU A 114 -5.75 11.17 -17.82
N GLU A 115 -6.60 10.85 -18.81
CA GLU A 115 -7.77 10.02 -18.60
C GLU A 115 -7.38 8.59 -18.21
N MET A 116 -6.38 8.02 -18.87
CA MET A 116 -5.82 6.72 -18.49
C MET A 116 -5.18 6.73 -17.10
N CYS A 117 -4.48 7.79 -16.73
CA CYS A 117 -3.93 7.94 -15.37
C CYS A 117 -5.04 7.96 -14.32
N GLU A 118 -6.15 8.64 -14.60
CA GLU A 118 -7.31 8.65 -13.70
C GLU A 118 -7.98 7.28 -13.61
N MET A 119 -8.09 6.54 -14.72
CA MET A 119 -8.60 5.17 -14.69
C MET A 119 -7.75 4.23 -13.84
N VAL A 120 -6.49 4.53 -13.57
CA VAL A 120 -5.64 3.78 -12.63
C VAL A 120 -5.90 4.21 -11.18
N LEU A 121 -6.02 5.51 -10.92
CA LEU A 121 -6.16 6.04 -9.56
C LEU A 121 -7.57 5.85 -8.97
N GLN A 122 -8.62 5.98 -9.78
CA GLN A 122 -10.01 5.88 -9.31
C GLN A 122 -10.37 4.53 -8.66
N PRO A 123 -10.06 3.36 -9.27
CA PRO A 123 -10.37 2.07 -8.66
C PRO A 123 -9.55 1.76 -7.41
N ALA A 124 -8.40 2.40 -7.27
CA ALA A 124 -7.49 2.23 -6.13
C ALA A 124 -7.75 3.21 -4.99
N SER A 125 -8.86 3.94 -5.07
CA SER A 125 -9.25 4.98 -4.11
C SER A 125 -10.62 4.69 -3.52
N GLY A 126 -10.86 5.20 -2.32
CA GLY A 126 -12.15 5.03 -1.65
C GLY A 126 -12.24 5.79 -0.34
N TYR A 127 -13.31 5.48 0.38
CA TYR A 127 -13.67 6.12 1.63
C TYR A 127 -13.81 5.09 2.73
N ALA A 128 -13.30 5.40 3.92
CA ALA A 128 -13.62 4.69 5.15
C ALA A 128 -14.38 5.64 6.07
N VAL A 129 -15.61 5.27 6.41
CA VAL A 129 -16.54 6.11 7.17
C VAL A 129 -16.80 5.49 8.52
N THR A 130 -16.61 6.27 9.58
CA THR A 130 -17.01 5.94 10.94
C THR A 130 -18.08 6.94 11.42
N ALA A 131 -18.60 6.75 12.62
CA ALA A 131 -19.57 7.70 13.17
C ALA A 131 -19.00 9.11 13.42
N THR A 132 -17.67 9.26 13.51
CA THR A 132 -17.01 10.49 13.96
C THR A 132 -15.89 10.98 13.05
N ALA A 133 -15.58 10.24 11.97
CA ALA A 133 -14.55 10.62 11.01
C ALA A 133 -14.81 10.01 9.63
N ILE A 134 -14.32 10.70 8.60
CA ILE A 134 -14.25 10.19 7.23
C ILE A 134 -12.78 10.14 6.81
N SER A 135 -12.34 9.03 6.25
CA SER A 135 -11.02 8.89 5.65
C SER A 135 -11.13 8.71 4.14
N HIS A 136 -10.38 9.50 3.39
CA HIS A 136 -10.15 9.32 1.96
C HIS A 136 -8.84 8.57 1.78
N PHE A 137 -8.86 7.39 1.19
CA PHE A 137 -7.65 6.62 0.93
C PHE A 137 -7.39 6.43 -0.56
N THR A 138 -6.11 6.39 -0.92
CA THR A 138 -5.64 6.12 -2.28
C THR A 138 -4.38 5.27 -2.21
N GLN A 139 -4.31 4.25 -3.06
CA GLN A 139 -3.12 3.42 -3.20
C GLN A 139 -2.68 3.36 -4.66
N LEU A 140 -1.42 3.63 -4.93
CA LEU A 140 -0.81 3.53 -6.25
C LEU A 140 0.38 2.58 -6.20
N ALA A 141 0.23 1.42 -6.83
CA ALA A 141 1.28 0.42 -6.88
C ALA A 141 2.43 0.80 -7.82
N SER A 142 3.67 0.60 -7.39
CA SER A 142 4.87 0.55 -8.22
C SER A 142 5.32 -0.88 -8.50
N ASN A 143 4.97 -1.81 -7.62
CA ASN A 143 5.24 -3.24 -7.71
C ASN A 143 4.00 -4.06 -8.09
N ILE A 144 4.20 -5.30 -8.55
CA ILE A 144 3.14 -6.30 -8.70
C ILE A 144 3.61 -7.61 -8.04
N PRO A 145 2.98 -8.01 -6.94
CA PRO A 145 1.94 -7.29 -6.19
C PRO A 145 2.46 -5.99 -5.55
N CYS A 146 1.55 -5.07 -5.21
CA CYS A 146 1.85 -3.92 -4.36
C CYS A 146 2.35 -4.43 -3.00
N GLU A 147 3.43 -3.85 -2.50
CA GLU A 147 3.97 -4.25 -1.19
C GLU A 147 3.30 -3.48 -0.05
N ASP A 148 2.68 -2.33 -0.33
CA ASP A 148 1.86 -1.60 0.63
C ASP A 148 0.51 -2.26 0.88
N THR A 149 0.02 -2.16 2.12
CA THR A 149 -1.37 -2.44 2.46
C THR A 149 -1.87 -1.48 3.55
N PHE A 150 -3.18 -1.54 3.85
CA PHE A 150 -3.78 -0.71 4.89
C PHE A 150 -4.95 -1.41 5.58
N SER A 151 -5.32 -0.91 6.76
CA SER A 151 -6.55 -1.27 7.48
C SER A 151 -7.29 -0.02 7.91
N SER A 152 -8.58 -0.17 8.19
CA SER A 152 -9.36 0.81 8.91
C SER A 152 -10.51 0.14 9.63
N GLY A 153 -10.85 0.61 10.83
CA GLY A 153 -11.88 0.00 11.63
C GLY A 153 -12.27 0.81 12.85
N ALA A 154 -13.06 0.18 13.73
CA ALA A 154 -13.45 0.78 14.99
C ALA A 154 -13.62 -0.27 16.08
N TYR A 155 -13.20 0.06 17.29
CA TYR A 155 -13.40 -0.73 18.50
C TYR A 155 -14.69 -0.30 19.18
N THR A 156 -15.72 -1.12 19.07
CA THR A 156 -17.01 -0.90 19.73
C THR A 156 -17.04 -1.66 21.06
N TYR A 157 -17.03 -0.95 22.16
CA TYR A 157 -17.15 -1.47 23.51
C TYR A 157 -18.48 -1.09 24.18
N GLU A 158 -19.16 -0.05 23.69
CA GLU A 158 -20.52 0.34 24.03
C GLU A 158 -21.47 0.12 22.83
N LYS A 159 -22.79 0.25 23.09
CA LYS A 159 -23.79 0.17 22.01
C LYS A 159 -23.87 1.44 21.15
N ASP A 160 -23.25 2.51 21.60
CA ASP A 160 -23.22 3.80 20.90
C ASP A 160 -22.04 3.87 19.93
N PRO A 161 -22.27 3.83 18.60
CA PRO A 161 -21.21 3.91 17.62
C PRO A 161 -20.40 5.22 17.69
N ALA A 162 -20.97 6.31 18.20
CA ALA A 162 -20.30 7.59 18.33
C ALA A 162 -19.18 7.57 19.39
N LYS A 163 -19.14 6.54 20.23
CA LYS A 163 -18.09 6.32 21.22
C LYS A 163 -17.07 5.28 20.80
N ALA A 164 -17.24 4.67 19.64
CA ALA A 164 -16.30 3.68 19.14
C ALA A 164 -14.94 4.35 18.84
N TRP A 165 -13.88 3.76 19.34
CA TRP A 165 -12.53 4.23 18.99
C TRP A 165 -12.20 3.84 17.56
N CYS A 166 -11.80 4.80 16.74
CA CYS A 166 -11.48 4.56 15.34
C CYS A 166 -9.99 4.23 15.17
N GLU A 167 -9.69 3.35 14.21
CA GLU A 167 -8.30 3.02 13.85
C GLU A 167 -8.07 3.12 12.34
N TRP A 168 -6.86 3.52 11.97
CA TRP A 168 -6.33 3.50 10.61
C TRP A 168 -4.90 2.94 10.68
N GLY A 169 -4.66 1.86 9.94
CA GLY A 169 -3.35 1.23 9.82
C GLY A 169 -2.82 1.38 8.40
N LEU A 170 -1.54 1.66 8.26
CA LEU A 170 -0.83 1.76 7.00
C LEU A 170 0.45 0.95 7.12
N PHE A 171 0.68 0.03 6.18
CA PHE A 171 1.74 -0.98 6.24
C PHE A 171 2.52 -0.94 4.93
N ASP A 172 3.68 -0.33 4.98
CA ASP A 172 4.63 -0.23 3.89
C ASP A 172 5.51 -1.48 3.88
N GLY A 173 5.30 -2.34 2.89
CA GLY A 173 5.98 -3.61 2.78
C GLY A 173 7.26 -3.52 1.96
N HIS A 174 8.26 -4.31 2.34
CA HIS A 174 9.50 -4.43 1.57
C HIS A 174 10.03 -5.86 1.55
N ALA A 175 10.79 -6.19 0.50
CA ALA A 175 11.25 -7.55 0.22
C ALA A 175 10.11 -8.58 0.12
N GLY A 176 8.96 -8.15 -0.38
CA GLY A 176 7.73 -8.91 -0.53
C GLY A 176 6.58 -8.38 0.35
N SER A 177 5.34 -8.54 -0.12
CA SER A 177 4.13 -8.01 0.52
C SER A 177 3.66 -8.78 1.77
N ARG A 178 4.24 -9.96 2.07
CA ARG A 178 3.65 -10.92 3.01
C ARG A 178 3.53 -10.43 4.44
N THR A 179 4.51 -9.67 4.94
CA THR A 179 4.45 -9.09 6.29
C THR A 179 3.36 -8.03 6.36
N ALA A 180 3.33 -7.11 5.40
CA ALA A 180 2.32 -6.05 5.32
C ALA A 180 0.89 -6.63 5.19
N GLU A 181 0.68 -7.61 4.29
CA GLU A 181 -0.59 -8.33 4.15
C GLU A 181 -1.05 -8.97 5.47
N LEU A 182 -0.14 -9.61 6.21
CA LEU A 182 -0.46 -10.20 7.51
C LEU A 182 -0.84 -9.12 8.53
N LEU A 183 -0.05 -8.05 8.63
CA LEU A 183 -0.29 -6.96 9.59
C LEU A 183 -1.65 -6.31 9.37
N SER A 184 -2.04 -6.06 8.12
CA SER A 184 -3.35 -5.49 7.80
C SER A 184 -4.54 -6.34 8.28
N GLN A 185 -4.31 -7.63 8.50
CA GLN A 185 -5.34 -8.57 8.97
C GLN A 185 -5.34 -8.75 10.49
N ILE A 186 -4.17 -8.65 11.15
CA ILE A 186 -4.07 -9.07 12.55
C ILE A 186 -3.72 -7.95 13.53
N LEU A 187 -3.01 -6.87 13.10
CA LEU A 187 -2.47 -5.89 14.05
C LEU A 187 -3.58 -5.14 14.78
N ALA A 188 -4.61 -4.67 14.07
CA ALA A 188 -5.75 -4.00 14.69
C ALA A 188 -6.45 -4.90 15.72
N GLY A 189 -6.60 -6.21 15.40
CA GLY A 189 -7.15 -7.19 16.33
C GLY A 189 -6.31 -7.35 17.60
N ALA A 190 -5.01 -7.49 17.45
CA ALA A 190 -4.07 -7.63 18.57
C ALA A 190 -4.03 -6.38 19.46
N VAL A 191 -4.07 -5.19 18.86
CA VAL A 191 -4.18 -3.91 19.58
C VAL A 191 -5.49 -3.85 20.35
N GLY A 192 -6.61 -4.15 19.71
CA GLY A 192 -7.94 -4.14 20.36
C GLY A 192 -8.05 -5.12 21.52
N GLU A 193 -7.51 -6.33 21.38
CA GLU A 193 -7.45 -7.32 22.46
C GLU A 193 -6.63 -6.80 23.64
N LYS A 194 -5.46 -6.24 23.38
CA LYS A 194 -4.59 -5.69 24.42
C LYS A 194 -5.23 -4.52 25.16
N LEU A 195 -5.84 -3.59 24.42
CA LEU A 195 -6.56 -2.44 25.02
C LEU A 195 -7.75 -2.90 25.89
N TRP A 196 -8.43 -3.95 25.47
CA TRP A 196 -9.54 -4.53 26.23
C TRP A 196 -9.07 -5.22 27.50
N ASP A 197 -8.09 -6.10 27.40
CA ASP A 197 -7.58 -6.87 28.54
C ASP A 197 -7.02 -5.97 29.64
N GLU A 198 -6.51 -4.79 29.28
CA GLU A 198 -6.00 -3.79 30.22
C GLU A 198 -7.07 -2.77 30.66
N GLY A 199 -8.31 -2.85 30.16
CA GLY A 199 -9.40 -1.95 30.54
C GLY A 199 -9.20 -0.50 30.09
N CYS A 200 -8.53 -0.30 28.94
CA CYS A 200 -8.21 1.04 28.42
C CYS A 200 -9.45 1.86 28.05
N PHE A 201 -10.49 1.21 27.54
CA PHE A 201 -11.69 1.90 27.04
C PHE A 201 -12.51 2.59 28.16
N ASP A 202 -12.51 2.02 29.36
CA ASP A 202 -13.22 2.55 30.52
C ASP A 202 -12.36 3.49 31.38
N ARG A 203 -11.07 3.62 31.04
CA ARG A 203 -10.11 4.38 31.81
C ARG A 203 -10.31 5.89 31.63
N PRO A 204 -10.37 6.71 32.71
CA PRO A 204 -10.43 8.16 32.57
C PRO A 204 -9.14 8.67 31.93
N TYR A 205 -9.27 9.58 30.97
CA TYR A 205 -8.11 10.24 30.35
C TYR A 205 -7.34 11.05 31.40
N LYS A 206 -6.04 10.88 31.40
CA LYS A 206 -5.11 11.68 32.17
C LYS A 206 -3.98 12.13 31.24
N PRO A 207 -3.70 13.43 31.13
CA PRO A 207 -2.53 13.89 30.38
C PRO A 207 -1.25 13.20 30.87
N ASN A 208 -0.40 12.79 29.95
CA ASN A 208 0.84 12.05 30.21
C ASN A 208 0.67 10.65 30.85
N ASP A 209 -0.52 10.03 30.74
CA ASP A 209 -0.72 8.65 31.17
C ASP A 209 -0.20 7.72 30.04
N THR A 210 0.91 7.03 30.30
CA THR A 210 1.56 6.13 29.33
C THR A 210 0.82 4.81 29.13
N PHE A 211 -0.22 4.53 29.91
CA PHE A 211 -0.86 3.22 29.97
C PHE A 211 -1.35 2.70 28.59
N ILE A 212 -2.03 3.56 27.81
CA ILE A 212 -2.48 3.19 26.45
C ILE A 212 -1.29 3.10 25.50
N ILE A 213 -0.30 3.98 25.68
CA ILE A 213 0.96 3.94 24.92
C ILE A 213 1.70 2.61 25.17
N ASP A 214 1.79 2.19 26.43
CA ASP A 214 2.46 0.93 26.80
C ASP A 214 1.68 -0.31 26.27
N ALA A 215 0.35 -0.23 26.23
CA ALA A 215 -0.50 -1.26 25.61
C ALA A 215 -0.24 -1.37 24.10
N LEU A 216 -0.16 -0.26 23.39
CA LEU A 216 0.19 -0.22 21.96
C LEU A 216 1.58 -0.82 21.72
N LYS A 217 2.59 -0.37 22.45
CA LYS A 217 3.97 -0.90 22.36
C LYS A 217 4.02 -2.41 22.61
N THR A 218 3.28 -2.89 23.61
CA THR A 218 3.23 -4.31 23.94
C THR A 218 2.56 -5.13 22.84
N ALA A 219 1.47 -4.64 22.24
CA ALA A 219 0.78 -5.32 21.15
C ALA A 219 1.66 -5.45 19.91
N PHE A 220 2.33 -4.39 19.50
CA PHE A 220 3.25 -4.38 18.36
C PHE A 220 4.39 -5.38 18.54
N LYS A 221 5.08 -5.31 19.69
CA LYS A 221 6.19 -6.22 19.99
C LYS A 221 5.72 -7.68 20.00
N LYS A 222 4.56 -7.94 20.59
CA LYS A 222 4.03 -9.29 20.67
C LYS A 222 3.72 -9.86 19.27
N VAL A 223 3.12 -9.06 18.37
CA VAL A 223 2.83 -9.50 17.01
C VAL A 223 4.11 -9.82 16.25
N ASP A 224 5.12 -8.97 16.32
CA ASP A 224 6.41 -9.22 15.67
C ASP A 224 7.13 -10.44 16.26
N ASP A 225 7.15 -10.55 17.59
CA ASP A 225 7.70 -11.70 18.29
C ASP A 225 7.06 -13.02 17.86
N ASP A 226 5.74 -13.02 17.72
CA ASP A 226 4.98 -14.19 17.27
C ASP A 226 5.34 -14.56 15.81
N ILE A 227 5.47 -13.58 14.92
CA ILE A 227 5.89 -13.79 13.52
C ILE A 227 7.31 -14.35 13.45
N VAL A 228 8.26 -13.67 14.10
CA VAL A 228 9.69 -13.98 13.99
C VAL A 228 10.03 -15.29 14.68
N LYS A 229 9.47 -15.54 15.89
CA LYS A 229 9.70 -16.78 16.66
C LYS A 229 9.04 -18.00 16.03
N HIS A 230 7.81 -17.84 15.51
CA HIS A 230 7.14 -18.93 14.80
C HIS A 230 7.94 -19.38 13.57
N ALA A 231 8.38 -18.42 12.75
CA ALA A 231 9.18 -18.72 11.58
C ALA A 231 10.55 -19.37 11.95
N MET A 232 11.19 -18.90 13.03
CA MET A 232 12.42 -19.51 13.53
C MET A 232 12.21 -20.97 13.96
N GLU A 233 11.08 -21.30 14.60
CA GLU A 233 10.73 -22.66 14.97
C GLU A 233 10.49 -23.56 13.75
N LEU A 234 9.81 -23.03 12.71
CA LEU A 234 9.63 -23.74 11.44
C LEU A 234 10.97 -24.04 10.75
N VAL A 235 11.87 -23.06 10.70
CA VAL A 235 13.23 -23.25 10.16
C VAL A 235 14.02 -24.28 10.97
N ARG A 236 13.88 -24.28 12.31
CA ARG A 236 14.55 -25.22 13.21
C ARG A 236 14.06 -26.65 13.01
N SER A 237 12.74 -26.86 12.99
CA SER A 237 12.12 -28.18 12.93
C SER A 237 12.05 -28.76 11.52
N GLY A 238 11.83 -27.92 10.52
CA GLY A 238 11.53 -28.33 9.15
C GLY A 238 10.16 -29.01 8.99
N GLN A 239 9.26 -28.81 9.97
CA GLN A 239 7.96 -29.47 10.02
C GLN A 239 6.82 -28.47 9.74
N PRO A 240 5.68 -28.93 9.22
CA PRO A 240 5.36 -30.31 8.87
C PRO A 240 6.01 -30.82 7.57
N ASP A 241 6.28 -29.93 6.61
CA ASP A 241 6.90 -30.22 5.33
C ASP A 241 7.56 -28.94 4.77
N ARG A 242 8.39 -29.11 3.74
CA ARG A 242 9.18 -28.01 3.18
C ARG A 242 8.31 -26.91 2.56
N ALA A 243 7.23 -27.25 1.87
CA ALA A 243 6.37 -26.28 1.22
C ALA A 243 5.65 -25.39 2.26
N THR A 244 5.14 -26.02 3.31
CA THR A 244 4.52 -25.31 4.46
C THR A 244 5.54 -24.38 5.16
N VAL A 245 6.78 -24.85 5.39
CA VAL A 245 7.84 -24.01 5.97
C VAL A 245 8.10 -22.80 5.08
N VAL A 246 8.35 -23.01 3.78
CA VAL A 246 8.63 -21.91 2.83
C VAL A 246 7.51 -20.89 2.78
N ALA A 247 6.26 -21.33 2.71
CA ALA A 247 5.10 -20.44 2.66
C ALA A 247 4.96 -19.58 3.94
N ASN A 248 5.23 -20.17 5.11
CA ASN A 248 5.04 -19.47 6.39
C ASN A 248 6.24 -18.60 6.79
N ILE A 249 7.48 -19.00 6.48
CA ILE A 249 8.63 -18.15 6.79
C ILE A 249 8.69 -16.87 5.95
N ALA A 250 7.99 -16.84 4.80
CA ALA A 250 7.91 -15.65 3.94
C ALA A 250 7.40 -14.42 4.71
N MET A 251 6.46 -14.61 5.68
CA MET A 251 5.93 -13.55 6.53
C MET A 251 6.95 -12.96 7.52
N ALA A 252 8.04 -13.67 7.80
CA ALA A 252 9.12 -13.17 8.65
C ALA A 252 10.34 -12.72 7.83
N LEU A 253 10.50 -13.22 6.60
CA LEU A 253 11.64 -12.88 5.72
C LEU A 253 11.41 -11.60 4.92
N SER A 254 10.17 -11.26 4.59
CA SER A 254 9.77 -9.91 4.19
C SER A 254 9.69 -9.00 5.42
N GLY A 255 9.66 -7.70 5.20
CA GLY A 255 9.49 -6.71 6.26
C GLY A 255 8.30 -5.80 5.99
N SER A 256 7.91 -5.05 7.02
CA SER A 256 6.92 -4.00 6.89
C SER A 256 7.11 -2.92 7.94
N CYS A 257 7.07 -1.65 7.53
CA CYS A 257 6.75 -0.55 8.41
C CYS A 257 5.29 -0.67 8.87
N ALA A 258 4.93 0.00 9.94
CA ALA A 258 3.55 0.09 10.42
C ALA A 258 3.29 1.47 11.04
N LEU A 259 2.39 2.20 10.44
CA LEU A 259 1.87 3.47 10.93
C LEU A 259 0.41 3.25 11.35
N PHE A 260 0.12 3.40 12.63
CA PHE A 260 -1.18 3.05 13.20
C PHE A 260 -1.74 4.22 14.00
N ALA A 261 -2.84 4.78 13.56
CA ALA A 261 -3.54 5.85 14.25
C ALA A 261 -4.74 5.29 15.03
N LEU A 262 -4.92 5.75 16.27
CA LEU A 262 -6.00 5.39 17.17
C LEU A 262 -6.66 6.66 17.70
N TYR A 263 -7.94 6.85 17.43
CA TYR A 263 -8.71 8.02 17.81
C TYR A 263 -9.81 7.67 18.80
N ASP A 264 -9.78 8.34 19.96
CA ASP A 264 -10.85 8.33 20.96
C ASP A 264 -11.78 9.53 20.71
N PRO A 265 -12.97 9.33 20.15
CA PRO A 265 -13.86 10.43 19.78
C PRO A 265 -14.55 11.11 20.97
N VAL A 266 -14.61 10.44 22.14
CA VAL A 266 -15.22 11.02 23.33
C VAL A 266 -14.32 12.07 23.98
N ARG A 267 -13.02 11.84 23.89
CA ARG A 267 -12.00 12.73 24.47
C ARG A 267 -11.26 13.54 23.42
N HIS A 268 -11.55 13.29 22.15
CA HIS A 268 -10.86 13.86 20.99
C HIS A 268 -9.34 13.61 21.01
N VAL A 269 -8.91 12.46 21.52
CA VAL A 269 -7.50 12.13 21.63
C VAL A 269 -7.07 11.24 20.48
N LEU A 270 -6.11 11.70 19.72
CA LEU A 270 -5.43 10.96 18.65
C LEU A 270 -4.08 10.46 19.15
N ARG A 271 -3.83 9.18 18.94
CA ARG A 271 -2.53 8.54 19.14
C ARG A 271 -2.03 7.96 17.83
N VAL A 272 -0.78 8.21 17.51
CA VAL A 272 -0.13 7.62 16.33
C VAL A 272 1.06 6.81 16.79
N ALA A 273 1.01 5.51 16.53
CA ALA A 273 2.10 4.57 16.76
C ALA A 273 2.84 4.33 15.43
N ASN A 274 4.14 4.61 15.41
CA ASN A 274 4.97 4.46 14.21
C ASN A 274 6.11 3.47 14.45
N THR A 275 6.26 2.54 13.51
CA THR A 275 7.38 1.60 13.37
C THR A 275 7.84 1.67 11.92
N GLY A 276 8.98 2.33 11.66
CA GLY A 276 9.53 2.54 10.31
C GLY A 276 9.52 4.00 9.85
N ASP A 277 9.46 4.23 8.56
CA ASP A 277 9.60 5.53 7.90
C ASP A 277 8.37 6.04 7.16
N SER A 278 7.24 5.32 7.24
CA SER A 278 5.93 5.91 6.95
C SER A 278 5.68 7.08 7.92
N ARG A 279 4.95 8.11 7.49
CA ARG A 279 4.81 9.33 8.28
C ARG A 279 3.36 9.78 8.43
N ALA A 280 3.05 10.30 9.62
CA ALA A 280 1.78 10.96 9.94
C ALA A 280 1.99 12.43 10.26
N VAL A 281 1.12 13.27 9.69
CA VAL A 281 1.12 14.73 9.86
C VAL A 281 -0.29 15.21 10.14
N LEU A 282 -0.48 15.96 11.23
CA LEU A 282 -1.76 16.61 11.56
C LEU A 282 -1.75 18.02 10.98
N GLY A 283 -2.75 18.33 10.15
CA GLY A 283 -3.04 19.71 9.74
C GLY A 283 -3.89 20.39 10.79
N ARG A 284 -3.38 21.46 11.42
CA ARG A 284 -4.06 22.23 12.47
C ARG A 284 -4.22 23.67 12.06
N TRP A 285 -5.41 24.24 12.30
CA TRP A 285 -5.71 25.62 11.97
C TRP A 285 -5.08 26.60 12.97
N ASP A 286 -4.26 27.55 12.49
CA ASP A 286 -3.57 28.54 13.33
C ASP A 286 -4.32 29.89 13.46
N GLY A 287 -5.49 30.00 12.87
CA GLY A 287 -6.28 31.21 12.74
C GLY A 287 -6.23 31.85 11.35
N GLN A 288 -5.30 31.46 10.49
CA GLN A 288 -5.14 31.97 9.13
C GLN A 288 -5.03 30.84 8.08
N LYS A 289 -4.30 29.76 8.40
CA LYS A 289 -4.05 28.61 7.54
C LYS A 289 -3.87 27.33 8.36
N TYR A 290 -3.89 26.19 7.70
CA TYR A 290 -3.44 24.95 8.32
C TYR A 290 -1.91 24.89 8.35
N ILE A 291 -1.36 24.47 9.47
CA ILE A 291 0.07 24.23 9.68
C ILE A 291 0.30 22.74 10.00
N ALA A 292 1.47 22.24 9.59
CA ALA A 292 1.84 20.85 9.79
C ALA A 292 2.34 20.61 11.22
N HIS A 293 1.74 19.63 11.91
CA HIS A 293 2.22 19.11 13.18
C HIS A 293 2.63 17.65 12.98
N ALA A 294 3.89 17.33 13.24
CA ALA A 294 4.37 15.97 13.16
C ALA A 294 3.66 15.08 14.19
N MET A 295 3.12 13.95 13.73
CA MET A 295 2.53 12.92 14.57
C MET A 295 3.34 11.62 14.52
N SER A 296 4.47 11.61 13.81
CA SER A 296 5.50 10.59 13.82
C SER A 296 6.84 11.19 13.40
N VAL A 297 7.90 10.47 13.68
CA VAL A 297 9.27 10.77 13.19
C VAL A 297 9.79 9.52 12.51
N ASP A 298 10.33 9.70 11.29
CA ASP A 298 10.85 8.60 10.48
C ASP A 298 12.00 7.89 11.21
N GLN A 299 11.94 6.57 11.27
CA GLN A 299 12.89 5.75 12.01
C GLN A 299 13.90 5.12 11.06
N THR A 300 14.87 5.94 10.68
CA THR A 300 16.00 5.59 9.82
C THR A 300 17.32 5.85 10.55
N GLY A 301 18.44 5.49 9.94
CA GLY A 301 19.76 5.84 10.48
C GLY A 301 20.15 7.32 10.33
N PHE A 302 19.27 8.17 9.82
CA PHE A 302 19.40 9.63 9.88
C PHE A 302 18.72 10.22 11.13
N ASN A 303 17.91 9.44 11.82
CA ASN A 303 17.30 9.85 13.09
C ASN A 303 18.32 9.66 14.22
N GLU A 304 18.74 10.76 14.83
CA GLU A 304 19.77 10.75 15.88
C GLU A 304 19.37 9.87 17.08
N GLN A 305 18.10 9.85 17.47
CA GLN A 305 17.61 9.02 18.59
C GLN A 305 17.72 7.53 18.28
N GLU A 306 17.44 7.14 17.03
CA GLU A 306 17.60 5.76 16.59
C GLU A 306 19.09 5.35 16.51
N VAL A 307 19.94 6.26 16.02
CA VAL A 307 21.40 6.02 16.03
C VAL A 307 21.94 5.86 17.45
N GLU A 308 21.48 6.68 18.41
CA GLU A 308 21.86 6.55 19.82
C GLU A 308 21.32 5.26 20.44
N ARG A 309 20.10 4.85 20.10
CA ARG A 309 19.54 3.55 20.53
C ARG A 309 20.41 2.41 20.04
N LEU A 310 20.70 2.36 18.74
CA LEU A 310 21.51 1.30 18.14
C LEU A 310 22.93 1.25 18.71
N LYS A 311 23.57 2.39 18.94
CA LYS A 311 24.89 2.46 19.59
C LYS A 311 24.86 1.96 21.03
N ARG A 312 23.80 2.26 21.77
CA ARG A 312 23.63 1.77 23.14
C ARG A 312 23.43 0.26 23.19
N ASP A 313 22.60 -0.25 22.25
CA ASP A 313 22.21 -1.66 22.20
C ASP A 313 23.34 -2.54 21.60
N HIS A 314 24.21 -1.95 20.75
CA HIS A 314 25.31 -2.62 20.04
C HIS A 314 26.64 -1.82 20.18
N PRO A 315 27.22 -1.66 21.39
CA PRO A 315 28.29 -0.69 21.66
C PRO A 315 29.62 -0.99 20.94
N GLU A 316 29.83 -2.21 20.45
CA GLU A 316 31.07 -2.63 19.77
C GLU A 316 30.86 -2.82 18.24
N GLU A 317 29.77 -2.30 17.70
CA GLU A 317 29.41 -2.48 16.28
C GLU A 317 29.09 -1.16 15.58
N ASP A 318 29.62 -1.01 14.37
CA ASP A 318 29.18 0.05 13.43
C ASP A 318 27.93 -0.44 12.70
N VAL A 319 26.76 -0.28 13.33
CA VAL A 319 25.48 -0.81 12.83
C VAL A 319 24.90 0.07 11.73
N VAL A 320 25.12 1.40 11.82
CA VAL A 320 24.56 2.39 10.91
C VAL A 320 25.66 2.92 9.98
N ASP A 321 25.43 2.87 8.68
CA ASP A 321 26.23 3.56 7.68
C ASP A 321 25.90 5.07 7.71
N PRO A 322 26.83 5.95 8.13
CA PRO A 322 26.54 7.39 8.28
C PRO A 322 26.29 8.12 6.95
N LYS A 323 26.67 7.53 5.81
CA LYS A 323 26.45 8.14 4.49
C LYS A 323 25.06 7.84 3.95
N THR A 324 24.59 6.62 4.14
CA THR A 324 23.33 6.14 3.55
C THR A 324 22.20 6.02 4.56
N GLY A 325 22.48 6.18 5.87
CA GLY A 325 21.50 5.96 6.94
C GLY A 325 21.05 4.50 7.09
N ARG A 326 21.69 3.55 6.41
CA ARG A 326 21.25 2.14 6.42
C ARG A 326 21.78 1.38 7.63
N VAL A 327 20.88 0.63 8.25
CA VAL A 327 21.16 -0.27 9.38
C VAL A 327 21.56 -1.64 8.83
N HIS A 328 22.87 -1.94 8.78
CA HIS A 328 23.35 -3.14 8.08
C HIS A 328 22.73 -3.37 6.70
N GLY A 329 22.50 -2.27 5.96
CA GLY A 329 22.03 -2.27 4.57
C GLY A 329 20.51 -2.23 4.38
N ILE A 330 19.68 -2.18 5.44
CA ILE A 330 18.25 -1.85 5.35
C ILE A 330 18.04 -0.35 5.63
N ALA A 331 17.02 0.26 5.04
CA ALA A 331 16.77 1.70 5.13
C ALA A 331 16.24 2.12 6.52
N VAL A 332 15.43 1.26 7.13
CA VAL A 332 14.75 1.53 8.39
C VAL A 332 15.51 0.98 9.59
N SER A 333 15.32 1.58 10.77
CA SER A 333 15.84 1.12 12.06
C SER A 333 14.82 0.33 12.88
N ARG A 334 13.54 0.37 12.46
CA ARG A 334 12.43 -0.39 13.04
C ARG A 334 11.54 -0.94 11.95
N ALA A 335 11.11 -2.19 12.09
CA ALA A 335 10.17 -2.86 11.19
C ALA A 335 9.59 -4.11 11.84
N PHE A 336 8.47 -4.59 11.34
CA PHE A 336 7.98 -5.96 11.54
C PHE A 336 8.64 -6.91 10.56
N GLY A 337 8.74 -8.19 10.93
CA GLY A 337 9.40 -9.19 10.11
C GLY A 337 10.91 -8.99 10.05
N ASP A 338 11.47 -8.89 8.86
CA ASP A 338 12.90 -8.67 8.64
C ASP A 338 13.81 -9.60 9.45
N ALA A 339 13.46 -10.86 9.52
CA ALA A 339 14.08 -11.86 10.37
C ALA A 339 15.61 -11.96 10.19
N ARG A 340 16.14 -11.60 9.02
CA ARG A 340 17.58 -11.58 8.73
C ARG A 340 18.37 -10.58 9.60
N TRP A 341 17.70 -9.61 10.22
CA TRP A 341 18.27 -8.63 11.13
C TRP A 341 17.92 -8.92 12.59
N LYS A 342 17.05 -9.93 12.83
CA LYS A 342 16.54 -10.29 14.17
C LYS A 342 17.00 -11.67 14.62
N TRP A 343 17.26 -12.58 13.68
CA TRP A 343 17.67 -13.95 13.99
C TRP A 343 19.18 -14.08 14.24
N PRO A 344 19.58 -15.02 15.10
CA PRO A 344 20.93 -15.55 15.06
C PRO A 344 21.27 -16.06 13.66
N GLN A 345 22.49 -15.83 13.22
CA GLN A 345 22.94 -16.05 11.84
C GLN A 345 22.72 -17.50 11.36
N GLU A 346 22.78 -18.46 12.26
CA GLU A 346 22.54 -19.87 11.96
C GLU A 346 21.16 -20.15 11.36
N PHE A 347 20.11 -19.41 11.82
CA PHE A 347 18.75 -19.55 11.28
C PHE A 347 18.64 -18.95 9.88
N SER A 348 19.26 -17.82 9.62
CA SER A 348 19.32 -17.22 8.28
C SER A 348 20.05 -18.12 7.29
N LYS A 349 21.18 -18.72 7.68
CA LYS A 349 21.90 -19.71 6.87
C LYS A 349 21.03 -20.93 6.59
N ARG A 350 20.40 -21.49 7.61
CA ARG A 350 19.54 -22.66 7.48
C ARG A 350 18.30 -22.39 6.60
N ALA A 351 17.68 -21.21 6.74
CA ALA A 351 16.57 -20.79 5.89
C ALA A 351 16.99 -20.72 4.42
N HIS A 352 18.17 -20.15 4.16
CA HIS A 352 18.72 -20.09 2.81
C HIS A 352 19.03 -21.46 2.21
N GLU A 353 19.72 -22.30 2.95
CA GLU A 353 20.19 -23.60 2.47
C GLU A 353 19.06 -24.62 2.27
N LEU A 354 18.04 -24.60 3.13
CA LEU A 354 17.02 -25.65 3.14
C LEU A 354 15.64 -25.21 2.64
N PHE A 355 15.35 -23.89 2.65
CA PHE A 355 14.01 -23.35 2.40
C PHE A 355 14.01 -22.17 1.43
N TRP A 356 15.05 -22.03 0.60
CA TRP A 356 15.18 -20.97 -0.42
C TRP A 356 14.99 -19.54 0.14
N GLY A 357 15.32 -19.33 1.40
CA GLY A 357 15.36 -18.00 1.98
C GLY A 357 16.43 -17.13 1.31
N PRO A 358 16.34 -15.79 1.47
CA PRO A 358 17.34 -14.89 0.93
C PRO A 358 18.73 -15.16 1.52
N SER A 359 19.78 -14.80 0.79
CA SER A 359 21.15 -14.97 1.23
C SER A 359 21.38 -14.32 2.60
N PRO A 360 22.04 -15.02 3.53
CA PRO A 360 22.33 -14.46 4.84
C PRO A 360 23.25 -13.25 4.70
N ARG A 361 23.15 -12.31 5.65
CA ARG A 361 24.10 -11.21 5.74
C ARG A 361 25.49 -11.73 6.08
N PRO A 362 26.58 -11.04 5.72
CA PRO A 362 27.92 -11.43 6.11
C PRO A 362 28.04 -11.56 7.64
N ASP A 363 28.73 -12.60 8.14
CA ASP A 363 28.89 -12.88 9.57
C ASP A 363 29.49 -11.70 10.35
N ARG A 364 30.33 -10.88 9.68
CA ARG A 364 30.93 -9.68 10.28
C ARG A 364 29.91 -8.58 10.59
N MET A 365 28.74 -8.62 9.96
CA MET A 365 27.67 -7.61 10.12
C MET A 365 26.61 -8.04 11.15
N ILE A 366 26.49 -9.33 11.43
CA ILE A 366 25.44 -9.86 12.33
C ILE A 366 26.13 -10.56 13.51
N LYS A 367 26.41 -9.81 14.56
CA LYS A 367 27.10 -10.31 15.76
C LYS A 367 26.16 -10.41 16.95
N THR A 368 25.36 -9.37 17.20
CA THR A 368 24.47 -9.25 18.36
C THR A 368 23.02 -8.94 17.99
N PRO A 369 22.37 -9.71 17.09
CA PRO A 369 20.96 -9.47 16.76
C PRO A 369 20.06 -9.62 18.00
N PRO A 370 18.90 -8.93 18.05
CA PRO A 370 18.24 -8.21 16.99
C PRO A 370 18.70 -6.77 16.82
N TYR A 371 18.87 -6.29 15.57
CA TYR A 371 19.17 -4.89 15.25
C TYR A 371 17.91 -4.06 15.02
N LEU A 372 16.85 -4.68 14.53
CA LEU A 372 15.54 -4.06 14.31
C LEU A 372 14.58 -4.44 15.43
N THR A 373 13.67 -3.53 15.72
CA THR A 373 12.54 -3.76 16.63
C THR A 373 11.24 -3.31 15.98
N ALA A 374 10.13 -3.96 16.34
CA ALA A 374 8.80 -3.48 15.99
C ALA A 374 8.17 -2.60 17.09
N GLU A 375 8.89 -2.30 18.18
CA GLU A 375 8.38 -1.40 19.22
C GLU A 375 8.13 -0.01 18.62
N PRO A 376 6.87 0.49 18.60
CA PRO A 376 6.56 1.78 18.00
C PRO A 376 6.99 2.93 18.90
N GLU A 377 7.27 4.09 18.30
CA GLU A 377 7.12 5.35 18.98
C GLU A 377 5.69 5.83 18.88
N VAL A 378 5.17 6.38 19.98
CA VAL A 378 3.76 6.80 20.04
C VAL A 378 3.70 8.27 20.40
N MET A 379 3.10 9.05 19.50
CA MET A 379 2.75 10.46 19.77
C MET A 379 1.25 10.57 20.07
N GLU A 380 0.92 11.51 20.96
CA GLU A 380 -0.45 11.77 21.39
C GLU A 380 -0.77 13.27 21.28
N THR A 381 -1.95 13.61 20.80
CA THR A 381 -2.48 14.97 20.79
C THR A 381 -3.99 15.00 20.95
N VAL A 382 -4.53 16.14 21.41
CA VAL A 382 -5.96 16.42 21.37
C VAL A 382 -6.28 17.02 20.00
N VAL A 383 -7.30 16.49 19.34
CA VAL A 383 -7.76 16.92 18.02
C VAL A 383 -8.81 18.02 18.19
N GLU A 384 -8.66 19.11 17.47
CA GLU A 384 -9.66 20.17 17.39
C GLU A 384 -10.78 19.76 16.40
N VAL A 385 -12.02 19.80 16.87
CA VAL A 385 -13.23 19.56 16.08
C VAL A 385 -14.11 20.81 16.09
N GLY A 386 -14.68 21.19 14.96
CA GLY A 386 -15.48 22.43 14.88
C GLY A 386 -15.54 22.98 13.45
N GLU A 387 -15.56 24.31 13.29
CA GLU A 387 -15.65 24.95 11.96
C GLU A 387 -14.42 24.72 11.08
N ARG A 388 -13.25 24.60 11.69
CA ARG A 388 -11.96 24.32 11.05
C ARG A 388 -11.30 23.14 11.75
N PRO A 389 -11.86 21.94 11.58
CA PRO A 389 -11.37 20.77 12.28
C PRO A 389 -9.97 20.38 11.80
N ASP A 390 -9.19 19.81 12.71
CA ASP A 390 -7.94 19.15 12.35
C ASP A 390 -8.19 18.01 11.36
N PHE A 391 -7.20 17.71 10.54
CA PHE A 391 -7.17 16.51 9.71
C PHE A 391 -5.82 15.80 9.81
N LEU A 392 -5.80 14.49 9.61
CA LEU A 392 -4.59 13.67 9.65
C LEU A 392 -4.25 13.18 8.26
N ILE A 393 -3.01 13.39 7.83
CA ILE A 393 -2.43 12.76 6.66
C ILE A 393 -1.52 11.63 7.15
N MET A 394 -1.79 10.41 6.70
CA MET A 394 -0.92 9.26 6.87
C MET A 394 -0.49 8.79 5.48
N ALA A 395 0.80 8.56 5.28
CA ALA A 395 1.27 8.04 4.00
C ALA A 395 2.56 7.22 4.16
N THR A 396 2.79 6.32 3.21
CA THR A 396 4.07 5.62 3.01
C THR A 396 5.11 6.58 2.45
N ASP A 397 6.38 6.21 2.49
CA ASP A 397 7.51 7.06 2.08
C ASP A 397 7.42 7.49 0.60
N GLY A 398 6.78 6.70 -0.27
CA GLY A 398 6.56 7.06 -1.68
C GLY A 398 5.83 8.39 -1.90
N LEU A 399 5.02 8.88 -0.93
CA LEU A 399 4.50 10.25 -0.94
C LEU A 399 5.56 11.26 -0.48
N TRP A 400 6.21 10.97 0.65
CA TRP A 400 7.08 11.90 1.36
C TRP A 400 8.41 12.13 0.64
N ASP A 401 8.81 11.23 -0.23
CA ASP A 401 9.95 11.38 -1.13
C ASP A 401 9.82 12.60 -2.04
N ASN A 402 8.59 12.96 -2.40
CA ASN A 402 8.31 14.02 -3.38
C ASN A 402 7.69 15.29 -2.76
N MET A 403 7.14 15.21 -1.54
CA MET A 403 6.38 16.29 -0.93
C MET A 403 6.77 16.46 0.55
N SER A 404 7.02 17.70 0.97
CA SER A 404 7.24 17.99 2.39
C SER A 404 5.93 17.90 3.20
N SER A 405 6.04 17.77 4.52
CA SER A 405 4.88 17.77 5.43
C SER A 405 4.06 19.06 5.34
N ASP A 406 4.73 20.21 5.23
CA ASP A 406 4.08 21.52 5.07
C ASP A 406 3.36 21.63 3.74
N ASP A 407 3.97 21.14 2.66
CA ASP A 407 3.37 21.14 1.32
C ASP A 407 2.16 20.20 1.25
N ALA A 408 2.23 19.03 1.89
CA ALA A 408 1.11 18.10 1.95
C ALA A 408 -0.09 18.72 2.68
N VAL A 409 0.14 19.39 3.81
CA VAL A 409 -0.91 20.12 4.55
C VAL A 409 -1.47 21.26 3.71
N ALA A 410 -0.62 22.04 3.03
CA ALA A 410 -1.07 23.12 2.13
C ALA A 410 -1.87 22.56 0.93
N CYS A 411 -1.50 21.39 0.42
CA CYS A 411 -2.22 20.70 -0.65
C CYS A 411 -3.63 20.27 -0.20
N VAL A 412 -3.75 19.69 0.99
CA VAL A 412 -5.08 19.33 1.57
C VAL A 412 -5.90 20.57 1.88
N GLN A 413 -5.29 21.67 2.38
CA GLN A 413 -5.99 22.93 2.55
C GLN A 413 -6.56 23.46 1.24
N LEU A 414 -5.76 23.45 0.17
CA LEU A 414 -6.23 23.86 -1.17
C LEU A 414 -7.45 23.02 -1.63
N TRP A 415 -7.47 21.73 -1.29
CA TRP A 415 -8.62 20.88 -1.56
C TRP A 415 -9.84 21.29 -0.72
N LEU A 416 -9.66 21.52 0.59
CA LEU A 416 -10.72 21.95 1.52
C LEU A 416 -11.34 23.32 1.17
N ASP A 417 -10.60 24.21 0.51
CA ASP A 417 -11.10 25.51 0.07
C ASP A 417 -12.20 25.37 -1.02
N LYS A 418 -12.23 24.24 -1.73
CA LYS A 418 -13.19 23.96 -2.81
C LYS A 418 -14.18 22.85 -2.45
N ASN A 419 -13.74 21.88 -1.67
CA ASN A 419 -14.46 20.66 -1.41
C ASN A 419 -14.79 20.52 0.08
N LYS A 420 -15.75 19.61 0.37
CA LYS A 420 -16.03 19.17 1.75
C LYS A 420 -15.68 17.69 1.88
N PRO A 421 -15.24 17.23 3.06
CA PRO A 421 -15.02 15.82 3.31
C PRO A 421 -16.36 15.08 3.31
N THR A 422 -16.73 14.52 2.16
CA THR A 422 -18.00 13.81 1.96
C THR A 422 -17.71 12.44 1.31
N THR A 423 -18.69 11.55 1.33
CA THR A 423 -18.63 10.29 0.60
C THR A 423 -18.94 10.51 -0.89
N PHE A 424 -18.58 9.54 -1.73
CA PHE A 424 -18.85 9.57 -3.17
C PHE A 424 -20.35 9.78 -3.50
N LEU A 425 -21.25 9.21 -2.70
CA LEU A 425 -22.69 9.36 -2.93
C LEU A 425 -23.19 10.81 -2.76
N GLU A 426 -22.60 11.55 -1.82
CA GLU A 426 -22.94 12.97 -1.62
C GLU A 426 -22.30 13.85 -2.68
N GLN A 427 -21.10 13.52 -3.15
CA GLN A 427 -20.42 14.25 -4.21
C GLN A 427 -21.15 14.15 -5.54
N SER A 428 -21.71 12.99 -5.88
CA SER A 428 -22.51 12.81 -7.11
C SER A 428 -23.82 13.63 -7.10
N GLN A 429 -24.33 14.01 -5.92
CA GLN A 429 -25.49 14.88 -5.78
C GLN A 429 -25.15 16.38 -5.82
N GLN A 430 -23.89 16.75 -5.57
CA GLN A 430 -23.41 18.15 -5.59
C GLN A 430 -22.86 18.60 -6.94
N SER A 431 -22.60 17.67 -7.87
CA SER A 431 -22.18 18.03 -9.23
C SER A 431 -23.39 18.53 -10.03
N PRO A 432 -23.28 19.64 -10.80
CA PRO A 432 -24.35 20.07 -11.68
C PRO A 432 -24.62 18.94 -12.69
N GLU A 433 -25.91 18.62 -12.89
CA GLU A 433 -26.45 17.57 -13.74
C GLU A 433 -25.52 17.15 -14.89
N VAL A 434 -24.71 16.13 -14.68
CA VAL A 434 -24.21 15.36 -15.79
C VAL A 434 -25.41 14.58 -16.28
N MET A 435 -25.96 14.99 -17.42
CA MET A 435 -27.00 14.22 -18.09
C MET A 435 -26.58 12.75 -18.12
N PRO A 436 -27.43 11.82 -17.68
CA PRO A 436 -27.12 10.40 -17.83
C PRO A 436 -26.84 10.15 -19.32
N PRO A 437 -25.89 9.31 -19.67
CA PRO A 437 -25.69 8.90 -21.04
C PRO A 437 -27.04 8.40 -21.58
N PRO A 438 -27.40 8.72 -22.82
CA PRO A 438 -28.71 8.39 -23.40
C PRO A 438 -28.97 6.90 -23.15
N GLY A 439 -30.06 6.62 -22.48
CA GLY A 439 -30.39 5.33 -21.91
C GLY A 439 -30.17 4.19 -22.90
N LEU A 440 -29.37 3.23 -22.49
CA LEU A 440 -29.40 1.88 -23.02
C LEU A 440 -30.81 1.35 -22.69
N GLY A 441 -31.72 1.52 -23.62
CA GLY A 441 -33.03 0.87 -23.60
C GLY A 441 -32.77 -0.63 -23.44
N GLN A 442 -33.48 -1.25 -22.51
CA GLN A 442 -33.51 -2.70 -22.38
C GLN A 442 -34.01 -3.28 -23.72
N GLU A 443 -33.08 -3.78 -24.52
CA GLU A 443 -33.45 -4.61 -25.66
C GLU A 443 -33.86 -6.01 -25.17
N PRO A 444 -34.92 -6.59 -25.72
CA PRO A 444 -35.32 -7.95 -25.42
C PRO A 444 -34.23 -8.93 -25.92
N PRO A 445 -34.00 -10.07 -25.25
CA PRO A 445 -32.98 -11.02 -25.65
C PRO A 445 -33.31 -11.66 -26.99
N GLY A 446 -32.48 -11.43 -28.00
CA GLY A 446 -32.44 -12.33 -29.15
C GLY A 446 -32.63 -11.79 -30.53
N GLN A 447 -32.05 -10.66 -30.98
CA GLN A 447 -31.75 -10.45 -32.39
C GLN A 447 -30.54 -9.52 -32.57
N GLN A 448 -29.43 -10.06 -33.09
CA GLN A 448 -28.29 -9.26 -33.52
C GLN A 448 -28.68 -8.51 -34.83
N PRO A 449 -28.42 -7.21 -34.94
CA PRO A 449 -28.61 -6.50 -36.19
C PRO A 449 -27.65 -7.02 -37.27
N PRO A 450 -28.08 -7.15 -38.49
CA PRO A 450 -27.23 -7.64 -39.58
C PRO A 450 -26.12 -6.64 -39.88
N GLY A 451 -24.86 -7.10 -39.73
CA GLY A 451 -23.66 -6.30 -39.99
C GLY A 451 -22.83 -5.97 -38.74
N TRP A 452 -23.25 -6.35 -37.55
CA TRP A 452 -22.48 -6.12 -36.31
C TRP A 452 -21.42 -7.20 -36.17
N GLN A 453 -20.14 -6.83 -36.40
CA GLN A 453 -19.01 -7.63 -35.98
C GLN A 453 -18.66 -7.20 -34.54
N GLN A 454 -18.51 -8.19 -33.65
CA GLN A 454 -18.00 -7.90 -32.31
C GLN A 454 -16.74 -7.05 -32.44
N PRO A 455 -16.65 -5.91 -31.75
CA PRO A 455 -15.40 -5.16 -31.71
C PRO A 455 -14.34 -6.12 -31.16
N LYS A 456 -13.28 -6.33 -31.93
CA LYS A 456 -12.10 -7.02 -31.41
C LYS A 456 -11.67 -6.22 -30.22
N VAL A 457 -11.86 -6.76 -29.02
CA VAL A 457 -11.36 -6.17 -27.80
C VAL A 457 -9.84 -6.29 -27.88
N PHE A 458 -9.23 -5.31 -28.51
CA PHE A 458 -7.81 -5.09 -28.38
C PHE A 458 -7.58 -4.50 -26.99
N PRO A 459 -6.60 -4.98 -26.22
CA PRO A 459 -6.18 -4.28 -25.02
C PRO A 459 -5.92 -2.81 -25.40
N PRO A 460 -6.22 -1.83 -24.54
CA PRO A 460 -6.14 -0.39 -24.87
C PRO A 460 -4.84 0.06 -25.53
N TRP A 461 -3.73 -0.64 -25.27
CA TRP A 461 -2.41 -0.36 -25.83
C TRP A 461 -2.23 -0.74 -27.31
N LEU A 462 -3.23 -1.38 -27.96
CA LEU A 462 -3.18 -1.79 -29.37
C LEU A 462 -3.98 -0.86 -30.31
N ALA A 463 -4.61 0.18 -29.79
CA ALA A 463 -5.64 0.92 -30.53
C ALA A 463 -5.17 2.25 -31.16
N SER A 464 -3.91 2.64 -31.15
CA SER A 464 -3.47 3.86 -31.81
C SER A 464 -2.36 3.66 -32.82
N SER A 465 -2.72 3.60 -34.10
CA SER A 465 -1.83 3.86 -35.22
C SER A 465 -1.63 5.37 -35.40
N PHE A 466 -0.84 6.01 -34.51
CA PHE A 466 -0.34 7.35 -34.76
C PHE A 466 1.06 7.25 -35.32
N THR A 467 1.29 7.79 -36.51
CA THR A 467 2.62 8.10 -37.02
C THR A 467 3.14 9.31 -36.27
N PRO A 468 4.18 9.18 -35.44
CA PRO A 468 4.77 10.35 -34.81
C PRO A 468 5.50 11.15 -35.90
N SER A 469 5.10 12.40 -36.11
CA SER A 469 6.01 13.37 -36.69
C SER A 469 7.11 13.59 -35.64
N TYR A 470 8.33 13.24 -35.96
CA TYR A 470 9.47 13.65 -35.16
C TYR A 470 9.58 15.17 -35.21
N SER A 471 8.94 15.85 -34.27
CA SER A 471 9.44 17.14 -33.84
C SER A 471 10.73 16.85 -33.05
N THR A 472 11.79 17.54 -33.34
CA THR A 472 13.00 17.67 -32.50
C THR A 472 12.59 17.56 -31.04
N PRO A 473 13.36 16.82 -30.19
CA PRO A 473 13.09 16.78 -28.77
C PRO A 473 12.82 18.23 -28.34
N ALA A 474 11.66 18.49 -27.76
CA ALA A 474 11.42 19.77 -27.13
C ALA A 474 12.61 19.95 -26.20
N GLU A 475 13.42 20.97 -26.45
CA GLU A 475 14.40 21.41 -25.47
C GLU A 475 13.59 21.46 -24.17
N VAL A 476 14.07 20.75 -23.16
CA VAL A 476 13.49 20.81 -21.81
C VAL A 476 13.54 22.29 -21.46
N SER A 477 12.41 22.96 -21.65
CA SER A 477 12.34 24.41 -21.64
C SER A 477 12.59 24.85 -20.21
N GLY A 478 13.72 25.50 -20.01
CA GLY A 478 14.08 26.24 -18.79
C GLY A 478 13.99 25.42 -17.54
N GLU A 479 15.12 25.05 -17.03
CA GLU A 479 15.45 24.38 -15.80
C GLU A 479 14.37 24.60 -14.73
N ASP A 480 13.46 23.63 -14.59
CA ASP A 480 12.64 23.52 -13.39
C ASP A 480 13.60 22.99 -12.30
N GLU A 481 14.08 23.89 -11.44
CA GLU A 481 15.05 23.59 -10.38
C GLU A 481 14.55 22.47 -9.45
N ASP A 482 13.23 22.21 -9.45
CA ASP A 482 12.61 21.16 -8.65
C ASP A 482 12.57 19.79 -9.35
N VAL A 483 13.08 19.68 -10.58
CA VAL A 483 13.27 18.39 -11.30
C VAL A 483 14.74 18.24 -11.60
N TYR A 484 15.37 17.22 -11.04
CA TYR A 484 16.83 17.05 -11.15
C TYR A 484 17.20 15.57 -11.27
N TYR A 485 18.37 15.31 -11.86
CA TYR A 485 18.94 13.98 -11.94
C TYR A 485 19.79 13.69 -10.69
N ASP A 486 19.37 12.72 -9.88
CA ASP A 486 20.15 12.24 -8.76
C ASP A 486 21.25 11.30 -9.25
N LYS A 487 22.52 11.68 -9.00
CA LYS A 487 23.69 10.93 -9.47
C LYS A 487 23.97 9.69 -8.64
N ASP A 488 23.58 9.70 -7.38
CA ASP A 488 23.82 8.60 -6.44
C ASP A 488 22.78 7.49 -6.68
N GLU A 489 21.52 7.86 -6.81
CA GLU A 489 20.42 6.93 -7.13
C GLU A 489 20.25 6.67 -8.63
N ARG A 490 20.91 7.48 -9.49
CA ARG A 490 20.90 7.36 -10.95
C ARG A 490 19.49 7.42 -11.55
N CYS A 491 18.63 8.26 -11.02
CA CYS A 491 17.28 8.45 -11.49
C CYS A 491 16.87 9.92 -11.48
N LEU A 492 15.79 10.24 -12.20
CA LEU A 492 15.16 11.55 -12.16
C LEU A 492 14.37 11.67 -10.87
N LYS A 493 14.64 12.71 -10.10
CA LYS A 493 13.92 13.09 -8.89
C LYS A 493 13.21 14.42 -9.11
N TRP A 494 12.17 14.66 -8.36
CA TRP A 494 11.43 15.91 -8.38
C TRP A 494 10.94 16.26 -6.98
N LYS A 495 10.67 17.54 -6.77
CA LYS A 495 10.00 18.06 -5.59
C LYS A 495 8.76 18.83 -6.02
N VAL A 496 7.72 18.77 -5.21
CA VAL A 496 6.49 19.51 -5.43
C VAL A 496 6.19 20.43 -4.26
N GLY A 497 5.67 21.61 -4.59
CA GLY A 497 5.25 22.61 -3.63
C GLY A 497 4.07 23.41 -4.18
N PRO A 498 3.56 24.42 -3.47
CA PRO A 498 2.30 25.13 -3.79
C PRO A 498 2.21 25.68 -5.21
N LYS A 499 3.34 26.10 -5.82
CA LYS A 499 3.38 26.59 -7.21
C LYS A 499 2.96 25.54 -8.25
N HIS A 500 3.14 24.26 -7.91
CA HIS A 500 2.83 23.13 -8.78
C HIS A 500 1.42 22.54 -8.55
N PHE A 501 0.73 22.92 -7.49
CA PHE A 501 -0.54 22.31 -7.12
C PHE A 501 -1.66 22.62 -8.11
N ILE A 502 -2.50 21.60 -8.33
CA ILE A 502 -3.76 21.67 -9.03
C ILE A 502 -4.88 21.29 -8.05
N ASN A 503 -6.10 21.74 -8.31
CA ASN A 503 -7.28 21.40 -7.49
C ASN A 503 -8.45 21.06 -8.43
N GLU A 504 -8.47 19.84 -8.91
CA GLU A 504 -9.46 19.34 -9.85
C GLU A 504 -10.21 18.10 -9.36
N ASP A 505 -9.62 17.36 -8.41
CA ASP A 505 -10.15 16.09 -7.95
C ASP A 505 -11.13 16.29 -6.79
N ALA A 506 -12.25 15.56 -6.84
CA ALA A 506 -13.23 15.54 -5.75
C ALA A 506 -12.76 14.67 -4.57
N HIS A 507 -11.89 13.68 -4.82
CA HIS A 507 -11.34 12.78 -3.82
C HIS A 507 -9.99 13.28 -3.31
N CYS A 508 -9.88 13.56 -2.00
CA CYS A 508 -8.68 14.20 -1.40
C CYS A 508 -7.41 13.34 -1.53
N GLY A 509 -7.52 12.01 -1.42
CA GLY A 509 -6.38 11.12 -1.60
C GLY A 509 -5.84 11.14 -3.02
N ILE A 510 -6.70 11.12 -4.04
CA ILE A 510 -6.31 11.26 -5.46
C ILE A 510 -5.65 12.62 -5.68
N HIS A 511 -6.27 13.69 -5.16
CA HIS A 511 -5.73 15.05 -5.22
C HIS A 511 -4.29 15.11 -4.69
N LEU A 512 -4.04 14.49 -3.54
CA LEU A 512 -2.71 14.50 -2.92
C LEU A 512 -1.69 13.70 -3.74
N VAL A 513 -2.04 12.48 -4.20
CA VAL A 513 -1.15 11.64 -5.02
C VAL A 513 -0.84 12.30 -6.36
N LYS A 514 -1.83 12.86 -7.08
CA LYS A 514 -1.60 13.57 -8.36
C LYS A 514 -0.67 14.77 -8.17
N ASN A 515 -0.84 15.52 -7.09
CA ASN A 515 0.05 16.64 -6.78
C ASN A 515 1.46 16.17 -6.45
N ALA A 516 1.63 15.11 -5.66
CA ALA A 516 2.94 14.54 -5.35
C ALA A 516 3.71 14.06 -6.59
N LEU A 517 3.00 13.54 -7.59
CA LEU A 517 3.56 13.05 -8.84
C LEU A 517 3.72 14.12 -9.93
N GLY A 518 3.61 15.41 -9.59
CA GLY A 518 3.90 16.51 -10.51
C GLY A 518 2.87 17.63 -10.55
N GLY A 519 1.61 17.39 -10.28
CA GLY A 519 0.54 18.39 -10.25
C GLY A 519 0.34 19.08 -11.62
N LYS A 520 0.67 20.38 -11.75
CA LYS A 520 0.60 21.15 -13.00
C LYS A 520 1.55 20.65 -14.09
N ARG A 521 2.62 19.95 -13.72
CA ARG A 521 3.60 19.34 -14.64
C ARG A 521 3.03 18.05 -15.22
N ARG A 522 2.07 18.19 -16.16
CA ARG A 522 1.28 17.08 -16.70
C ARG A 522 2.10 16.06 -17.46
N ASP A 523 3.11 16.50 -18.18
CA ASP A 523 4.07 15.66 -18.89
C ASP A 523 4.91 14.80 -17.91
N LEU A 524 5.37 15.39 -16.79
CA LEU A 524 6.03 14.66 -15.72
C LEU A 524 5.08 13.61 -15.12
N PHE A 525 3.86 14.01 -14.73
CA PHE A 525 2.87 13.12 -14.16
C PHE A 525 2.53 11.93 -15.07
N THR A 526 2.17 12.21 -16.33
CA THR A 526 1.84 11.15 -17.30
C THR A 526 3.07 10.30 -17.65
N GLY A 527 4.27 10.89 -17.70
CA GLY A 527 5.52 10.17 -17.88
C GLY A 527 5.78 9.16 -16.76
N ILE A 528 5.67 9.59 -15.50
CA ILE A 528 5.81 8.72 -14.31
C ILE A 528 4.78 7.59 -14.33
N MET A 529 3.51 7.91 -14.63
CA MET A 529 2.42 6.93 -14.68
C MET A 529 2.56 5.94 -15.84
N SER A 530 3.23 6.33 -16.92
CA SER A 530 3.47 5.46 -18.09
C SER A 530 4.51 4.36 -17.82
N VAL A 531 5.35 4.52 -16.80
CA VAL A 531 6.32 3.48 -16.45
C VAL A 531 5.62 2.36 -15.70
N GLN A 532 5.60 1.16 -16.33
CA GLN A 532 4.91 -0.01 -15.81
C GLN A 532 5.84 -0.93 -15.00
N PRO A 533 5.30 -1.72 -14.06
CA PRO A 533 6.07 -2.75 -13.37
C PRO A 533 6.74 -3.74 -14.35
N PRO A 534 7.97 -4.20 -14.09
CA PRO A 534 8.75 -3.95 -12.86
C PRO A 534 9.58 -2.66 -12.86
N LEU A 535 9.57 -1.89 -13.95
CA LEU A 535 10.42 -0.71 -14.10
C LEU A 535 9.92 0.50 -13.29
N SER A 536 8.64 0.54 -12.97
CA SER A 536 8.04 1.63 -12.17
C SER A 536 8.72 1.82 -10.82
N ARG A 537 9.22 0.75 -10.19
CA ARG A 537 9.98 0.80 -8.93
C ARG A 537 11.30 1.59 -9.03
N ASN A 538 11.85 1.75 -10.23
CA ASN A 538 13.02 2.59 -10.45
C ASN A 538 12.68 4.09 -10.57
N VAL A 539 11.39 4.41 -10.65
CA VAL A 539 10.90 5.79 -10.88
C VAL A 539 10.16 6.31 -9.65
N ARG A 540 9.31 5.49 -9.06
CA ARG A 540 8.51 5.81 -7.86
C ARG A 540 8.38 4.59 -6.96
N ASP A 541 8.13 4.82 -5.68
CA ASP A 541 7.73 3.75 -4.76
C ASP A 541 6.22 3.47 -4.84
N ASP A 542 5.76 2.44 -4.11
CA ASP A 542 4.35 2.29 -3.78
C ASP A 542 3.90 3.52 -3.00
N ILE A 543 2.71 4.04 -3.26
CA ILE A 543 2.17 5.20 -2.55
C ILE A 543 0.82 4.80 -1.96
N THR A 544 0.72 4.79 -0.64
CA THR A 544 -0.54 4.62 0.06
C THR A 544 -0.78 5.80 0.97
N VAL A 545 -1.97 6.39 0.88
CA VAL A 545 -2.35 7.62 1.59
C VAL A 545 -3.70 7.44 2.25
N HIS A 546 -3.82 7.89 3.51
CA HIS A 546 -5.08 8.16 4.18
C HIS A 546 -5.12 9.64 4.58
N VAL A 547 -6.19 10.35 4.21
CA VAL A 547 -6.50 11.68 4.74
C VAL A 547 -7.75 11.56 5.59
N VAL A 548 -7.59 11.66 6.91
CA VAL A 548 -8.67 11.50 7.89
C VAL A 548 -9.17 12.86 8.33
N PHE A 549 -10.46 13.09 8.17
CA PHE A 549 -11.18 14.31 8.60
C PHE A 549 -11.99 13.99 9.84
N PHE A 550 -11.73 14.71 10.95
CA PHE A 550 -12.38 14.50 12.23
C PHE A 550 -13.64 15.37 12.38
N GLY A 551 -14.57 14.95 13.27
CA GLY A 551 -15.78 15.73 13.59
C GLY A 551 -16.81 15.78 12.47
N VAL A 552 -16.65 15.00 11.42
CA VAL A 552 -17.63 14.86 10.34
C VAL A 552 -18.69 13.85 10.78
N ASP A 553 -19.96 14.27 10.80
CA ASP A 553 -21.07 13.45 11.26
C ASP A 553 -21.43 12.39 10.17
N GLY A 554 -20.82 11.22 10.29
CA GLY A 554 -21.11 10.09 9.39
C GLY A 554 -22.59 9.62 9.44
N GLN A 555 -23.38 10.07 10.42
CA GLN A 555 -24.81 9.74 10.49
C GLN A 555 -25.67 10.57 9.52
N GLN A 556 -25.20 11.70 9.03
CA GLN A 556 -25.92 12.44 7.99
C GLN A 556 -25.78 11.78 6.63
N ALA A 557 -24.67 11.10 6.35
CA ALA A 557 -24.42 10.38 5.10
C ALA A 557 -25.33 9.17 4.86
N THR A 558 -26.02 8.68 5.87
CA THR A 558 -26.88 7.47 5.79
C THR A 558 -28.39 7.75 5.81
N LYS A 559 -28.81 9.01 5.83
CA LYS A 559 -30.24 9.39 5.97
C LYS A 559 -30.92 9.85 4.68
N HIS A 560 -30.29 9.67 3.52
CA HIS A 560 -30.92 10.02 2.25
C HIS A 560 -30.93 8.84 1.29
#